data_46e86594cbd3ff9828b2c9b8223bdea4
#
_entry.id   46e86594cbd3ff9828b2c9b8223bdea4
#
_cell.length_a   1.000
_cell.length_b   1.000
_cell.length_c   1.000
_cell.angle_alpha   90.00
_cell.angle_beta   90.00
_cell.angle_gamma   90.00
#
_symmetry.space_group_name_H-M   'P 1'
#
loop_
_entity.id
_entity.type
_entity.pdbx_description
1 polymer ?
#
loop_
_entity_poly.entity_id
_entity_poly.type
_entity_poly.pdbx_seq_one_letter_code
_entity_poly.pdbx_strand_id
1 'polypeptide(L)'
;MVREKAQASTSILAMVAAARVAVGATMILAPSRIFSPGSGTETLLMRTIGIRDVVLGSGACAAWARGEEGELQRWATVGLTSDGADFVTGLRSKPLVGSKSALIATLSPVPFVAAGILGLTRSLRKR
;
A
#
# COMPACT_ATOMS: atom_id res chain seq x y z
N MET A 1 7.98 -20.53 -19.97
CA MET A 1 8.68 -19.24 -19.75
C MET A 1 7.74 -18.02 -19.70
N VAL A 2 6.85 -17.83 -20.67
CA VAL A 2 5.89 -16.68 -20.62
C VAL A 2 4.86 -16.83 -19.49
N ARG A 3 4.29 -18.01 -19.30
CA ARG A 3 3.34 -18.32 -18.20
C ARG A 3 3.98 -18.16 -16.81
N GLU A 4 5.21 -18.60 -16.64
CA GLU A 4 5.94 -18.53 -15.37
C GLU A 4 6.23 -17.07 -14.96
N LYS A 5 6.64 -16.24 -15.90
CA LYS A 5 6.83 -14.80 -15.68
C LYS A 5 5.50 -14.06 -15.43
N ALA A 6 4.38 -14.55 -15.99
CA ALA A 6 3.05 -14.02 -15.70
C ALA A 6 2.65 -14.30 -14.24
N GLN A 7 2.81 -15.54 -13.85
CA GLN A 7 2.50 -15.98 -12.50
C GLN A 7 3.37 -15.24 -11.46
N ALA A 8 4.66 -15.03 -11.74
CA ALA A 8 5.55 -14.29 -10.84
C ALA A 8 5.11 -12.83 -10.62
N SER A 9 4.63 -12.13 -11.66
CA SER A 9 4.22 -10.73 -11.49
C SER A 9 2.88 -10.57 -10.79
N THR A 10 1.92 -11.46 -11.05
CA THR A 10 0.64 -11.49 -10.33
C THR A 10 0.86 -11.88 -8.87
N SER A 11 1.81 -12.78 -8.59
CA SER A 11 2.20 -13.14 -7.22
C SER A 11 2.80 -11.97 -6.46
N ILE A 12 3.62 -11.12 -7.08
CA ILE A 12 4.15 -9.90 -6.44
C ILE A 12 3.00 -8.97 -6.05
N LEU A 13 2.05 -8.72 -6.95
CA LEU A 13 0.91 -7.87 -6.67
C LEU A 13 0.03 -8.45 -5.55
N ALA A 14 -0.18 -9.76 -5.54
CA ALA A 14 -0.90 -10.45 -4.47
C ALA A 14 -0.18 -10.36 -3.12
N MET A 15 1.14 -10.50 -3.09
CA MET A 15 1.94 -10.33 -1.86
C MET A 15 1.85 -8.90 -1.32
N VAL A 16 1.94 -7.90 -2.18
CA VAL A 16 1.74 -6.49 -1.80
C VAL A 16 0.35 -6.29 -1.21
N ALA A 17 -0.68 -6.86 -1.85
CA ALA A 17 -2.05 -6.78 -1.37
C ALA A 17 -2.23 -7.43 0.01
N ALA A 18 -1.69 -8.62 0.23
CA ALA A 18 -1.74 -9.31 1.51
C ALA A 18 -0.99 -8.54 2.61
N ALA A 19 0.19 -7.99 2.28
CA ALA A 19 0.95 -7.15 3.21
C ALA A 19 0.18 -5.87 3.59
N ARG A 20 -0.55 -5.25 2.64
CA ARG A 20 -1.43 -4.12 2.90
C ARG A 20 -2.52 -4.47 3.92
N VAL A 21 -3.19 -5.60 3.73
CA VAL A 21 -4.21 -6.06 4.67
C VAL A 21 -3.62 -6.25 6.06
N ALA A 22 -2.47 -6.92 6.18
CA ALA A 22 -1.81 -7.17 7.46
C ALA A 22 -1.39 -5.88 8.17
N VAL A 23 -0.72 -4.97 7.45
CA VAL A 23 -0.30 -3.67 7.99
C VAL A 23 -1.51 -2.81 8.35
N GLY A 24 -2.49 -2.73 7.47
CA GLY A 24 -3.71 -1.96 7.71
C GLY A 24 -4.49 -2.48 8.92
N ALA A 25 -4.66 -3.79 9.05
CA ALA A 25 -5.30 -4.38 10.23
C ALA A 25 -4.53 -4.07 11.51
N THR A 26 -3.20 -4.11 11.48
CA THR A 26 -2.36 -3.75 12.64
C THR A 26 -2.51 -2.27 12.99
N MET A 27 -2.58 -1.37 12.01
CA MET A 27 -2.80 0.07 12.23
C MET A 27 -4.17 0.35 12.85
N ILE A 28 -5.18 -0.46 12.56
CA ILE A 28 -6.52 -0.34 13.15
C ILE A 28 -6.52 -0.84 14.60
N LEU A 29 -6.00 -2.05 14.81
CA LEU A 29 -6.16 -2.79 16.08
C LEU A 29 -5.07 -2.47 17.10
N ALA A 30 -3.84 -2.25 16.65
CA ALA A 30 -2.67 -2.04 17.49
C ALA A 30 -1.71 -1.02 16.84
N PRO A 31 -2.12 0.25 16.67
CA PRO A 31 -1.32 1.26 15.97
C PRO A 31 0.06 1.46 16.61
N SER A 32 0.18 1.33 17.92
CA SER A 32 1.43 1.45 18.65
C SER A 32 2.49 0.39 18.31
N ARG A 33 2.10 -0.70 17.64
CA ARG A 33 3.06 -1.72 17.16
C ARG A 33 3.77 -1.32 15.88
N ILE A 34 3.22 -0.37 15.12
CA ILE A 34 3.82 0.13 13.88
C ILE A 34 4.51 1.48 14.13
N PHE A 35 3.81 2.40 14.78
CA PHE A 35 4.33 3.70 15.17
C PHE A 35 3.83 4.02 16.58
N SER A 36 4.60 4.82 17.32
CA SER A 36 4.16 5.31 18.63
C SER A 36 3.42 6.64 18.42
N PRO A 37 2.07 6.62 18.32
CA PRO A 37 1.33 7.86 18.15
C PRO A 37 1.46 8.72 19.40
N GLY A 38 1.78 10.00 19.22
CA GLY A 38 1.93 10.98 20.30
C GLY A 38 0.60 11.61 20.73
N SER A 39 -0.49 11.39 19.97
CA SER A 39 -1.79 12.01 20.23
C SER A 39 -2.96 11.15 19.72
N GLY A 40 -4.16 11.48 20.18
CA GLY A 40 -5.40 10.85 19.70
C GLY A 40 -5.65 11.12 18.23
N THR A 41 -5.27 12.29 17.73
CA THR A 41 -5.38 12.64 16.31
C THR A 41 -4.48 11.76 15.45
N GLU A 42 -3.24 11.53 15.86
CA GLU A 42 -2.33 10.61 15.15
C GLU A 42 -2.87 9.18 15.16
N THR A 43 -3.43 8.73 16.27
CA THR A 43 -4.08 7.42 16.36
C THR A 43 -5.26 7.31 15.39
N LEU A 44 -6.09 8.34 15.29
CA LEU A 44 -7.22 8.38 14.37
C LEU A 44 -6.74 8.33 12.91
N LEU A 45 -5.72 9.12 12.56
CA LEU A 45 -5.14 9.12 11.21
C LEU A 45 -4.57 7.76 10.86
N MET A 46 -3.84 7.11 11.76
CA MET A 46 -3.31 5.76 11.55
C MET A 46 -4.43 4.75 11.28
N ARG A 47 -5.51 4.79 12.04
CA ARG A 47 -6.67 3.92 11.82
C ARG A 47 -7.35 4.17 10.48
N THR A 48 -7.49 5.43 10.09
CA THR A 48 -8.07 5.80 8.78
C THR A 48 -7.22 5.27 7.62
N ILE A 49 -5.90 5.42 7.70
CA ILE A 49 -4.97 4.85 6.72
C ILE A 49 -5.07 3.32 6.72
N GLY A 50 -5.14 2.71 7.91
CA GLY A 50 -5.30 1.26 8.05
C GLY A 50 -6.58 0.73 7.40
N ILE A 51 -7.71 1.41 7.59
CA ILE A 51 -8.98 1.04 6.94
C ILE A 51 -8.84 1.09 5.41
N ARG A 52 -8.27 2.16 4.87
CA ARG A 52 -8.00 2.29 3.44
C ARG A 52 -7.14 1.13 2.92
N ASP A 53 -6.06 0.79 3.61
CA ASP A 53 -5.15 -0.26 3.21
C ASP A 53 -5.81 -1.65 3.28
N VAL A 54 -6.65 -1.91 4.27
CA VAL A 54 -7.45 -3.14 4.33
C VAL A 54 -8.39 -3.23 3.13
N VAL A 55 -9.09 -2.15 2.78
CA VAL A 55 -10.03 -2.13 1.64
C VAL A 55 -9.28 -2.38 0.33
N LEU A 56 -8.20 -1.64 0.08
CA LEU A 56 -7.40 -1.77 -1.15
C LEU A 56 -6.76 -3.16 -1.27
N GLY A 57 -6.18 -3.64 -0.18
CA GLY A 57 -5.56 -4.96 -0.15
C GLY A 57 -6.56 -6.09 -0.31
N SER A 58 -7.70 -6.01 0.35
CA SER A 58 -8.77 -7.03 0.24
C SER A 58 -9.35 -7.11 -1.16
N GLY A 59 -9.58 -5.96 -1.82
CA GLY A 59 -10.04 -5.90 -3.21
C GLY A 59 -9.05 -6.57 -4.17
N ALA A 60 -7.76 -6.27 -4.01
CA ALA A 60 -6.70 -6.88 -4.81
C ALA A 60 -6.55 -8.39 -4.54
N CYS A 61 -6.60 -8.82 -3.28
CA CYS A 61 -6.57 -10.25 -2.93
C CYS A 61 -7.76 -11.01 -3.53
N ALA A 62 -8.95 -10.43 -3.47
CA ALA A 62 -10.15 -11.04 -4.05
C ALA A 62 -10.05 -11.15 -5.58
N ALA A 63 -9.54 -10.13 -6.27
CA ALA A 63 -9.30 -10.16 -7.70
C ALA A 63 -8.28 -11.25 -8.09
N TRP A 64 -7.20 -11.35 -7.33
CA TRP A 64 -6.20 -12.40 -7.53
C TRP A 64 -6.79 -13.80 -7.33
N ALA A 65 -7.56 -14.01 -6.26
CA ALA A 65 -8.20 -15.30 -5.97
C ALA A 65 -9.18 -15.74 -7.05
N ARG A 66 -9.82 -14.80 -7.75
CA ARG A 66 -10.70 -15.07 -8.89
C ARG A 66 -9.96 -15.22 -10.23
N GLY A 67 -8.64 -14.99 -10.26
CA GLY A 67 -7.86 -15.00 -11.50
C GLY A 67 -8.11 -13.80 -12.41
N GLU A 68 -8.67 -12.72 -11.88
CA GLU A 68 -9.05 -11.51 -12.61
C GLU A 68 -7.85 -10.54 -12.71
N GLU A 69 -6.90 -10.84 -13.60
CA GLU A 69 -5.65 -10.06 -13.72
C GLU A 69 -5.89 -8.57 -13.99
N GLY A 70 -6.89 -8.22 -14.80
CA GLY A 70 -7.24 -6.82 -15.09
C GLY A 70 -7.72 -6.07 -13.85
N GLU A 71 -8.54 -6.71 -13.03
CA GLU A 71 -8.99 -6.13 -11.75
C GLU A 71 -7.86 -6.03 -10.74
N LEU A 72 -6.99 -7.04 -10.66
CA LEU A 72 -5.80 -6.99 -9.82
C LEU A 72 -4.90 -5.79 -10.17
N GLN A 73 -4.69 -5.55 -11.49
CA GLN A 73 -3.92 -4.39 -11.96
C GLN A 73 -4.60 -3.06 -11.61
N ARG A 74 -5.94 -2.98 -11.70
CA ARG A 74 -6.69 -1.78 -11.30
C ARG A 74 -6.53 -1.49 -9.81
N TRP A 75 -6.73 -2.49 -8.96
CA TRP A 75 -6.52 -2.35 -7.51
C TRP A 75 -5.10 -1.95 -7.16
N ALA A 76 -4.10 -2.55 -7.82
CA ALA A 76 -2.70 -2.20 -7.63
C ALA A 76 -2.41 -0.75 -8.06
N THR A 77 -3.01 -0.29 -9.17
CA THR A 77 -2.86 1.08 -9.66
C THR A 77 -3.49 2.09 -8.69
N VAL A 78 -4.69 1.80 -8.18
CA VAL A 78 -5.34 2.66 -7.17
C VAL A 78 -4.51 2.73 -5.89
N GLY A 79 -3.99 1.58 -5.43
CA GLY A 79 -3.10 1.54 -4.27
C GLY A 79 -1.82 2.36 -4.47
N LEU A 80 -1.16 2.20 -5.62
CA LEU A 80 0.04 2.97 -5.96
C LEU A 80 -0.23 4.48 -6.04
N THR A 81 -1.37 4.88 -6.61
CA THR A 81 -1.78 6.29 -6.67
C THR A 81 -2.01 6.85 -5.27
N SER A 82 -2.66 6.09 -4.40
CA SER A 82 -2.88 6.47 -3.00
C SER A 82 -1.57 6.66 -2.26
N ASP A 83 -0.63 5.71 -2.38
CA ASP A 83 0.67 5.78 -1.73
C ASP A 83 1.53 6.95 -2.27
N GLY A 84 1.45 7.21 -3.58
CA GLY A 84 2.10 8.36 -4.19
C GLY A 84 1.54 9.69 -3.66
N ALA A 85 0.23 9.78 -3.47
CA ALA A 85 -0.41 10.95 -2.85
C ALA A 85 0.02 11.12 -1.39
N ASP A 86 0.10 10.05 -0.62
CA ASP A 86 0.58 10.08 0.76
C ASP A 86 2.04 10.54 0.83
N PHE A 87 2.89 10.03 -0.05
CA PHE A 87 4.29 10.45 -0.16
C PHE A 87 4.42 11.96 -0.41
N VAL A 88 3.70 12.49 -1.40
CA VAL A 88 3.70 13.94 -1.71
C VAL A 88 3.16 14.77 -0.55
N THR A 89 2.07 14.30 0.07
CA THR A 89 1.47 14.96 1.23
C THR A 89 2.42 14.96 2.42
N GLY A 90 3.09 13.83 2.68
CA GLY A 90 4.12 13.71 3.73
C GLY A 90 5.24 14.72 3.55
N LEU A 91 5.78 14.86 2.33
CA LEU A 91 6.82 15.85 2.02
C LEU A 91 6.35 17.28 2.29
N ARG A 92 5.12 17.61 1.90
CA ARG A 92 4.55 18.96 2.06
C ARG A 92 4.14 19.28 3.49
N SER A 93 3.92 18.28 4.32
CA SER A 93 3.46 18.47 5.70
C SER A 93 4.58 18.77 6.69
N LYS A 94 5.86 18.71 6.28
CA LYS A 94 7.01 18.97 7.15
C LYS A 94 6.90 20.26 7.97
N PRO A 95 6.47 21.41 7.40
CA PRO A 95 6.32 22.64 8.17
C PRO A 95 5.21 22.58 9.24
N LEU A 96 4.24 21.68 9.06
CA LEU A 96 3.05 21.57 9.92
C LEU A 96 3.24 20.58 11.08
N VAL A 97 3.90 19.46 10.82
CA VAL A 97 3.99 18.32 11.75
C VAL A 97 5.40 18.03 12.26
N GLY A 98 6.39 18.79 11.80
CA GLY A 98 7.79 18.60 12.15
C GLY A 98 8.51 17.55 11.34
N SER A 99 9.85 17.59 11.36
CA SER A 99 10.70 16.78 10.47
C SER A 99 10.58 15.27 10.71
N LYS A 100 10.46 14.82 11.97
CA LYS A 100 10.38 13.39 12.31
C LYS A 100 9.07 12.76 11.82
N SER A 101 7.95 13.41 12.11
CA SER A 101 6.62 12.91 11.69
C SER A 101 6.45 12.95 10.18
N ALA A 102 6.94 14.02 9.53
CA ALA A 102 6.94 14.13 8.08
C ALA A 102 7.83 13.05 7.43
N LEU A 103 8.99 12.74 8.00
CA LEU A 103 9.87 11.68 7.51
C LEU A 103 9.20 10.31 7.58
N ILE A 104 8.55 9.98 8.70
CA ILE A 104 7.82 8.73 8.88
C ILE A 104 6.68 8.65 7.85
N ALA A 105 5.86 9.70 7.72
CA ALA A 105 4.75 9.74 6.77
C ALA A 105 5.22 9.62 5.30
N THR A 106 6.38 10.18 4.97
CA THR A 106 6.96 10.13 3.62
C THR A 106 7.56 8.76 3.31
N LEU A 107 8.24 8.13 4.27
CA LEU A 107 8.94 6.86 4.04
C LEU A 107 8.03 5.63 4.18
N SER A 108 6.94 5.71 4.94
CA SER A 108 6.06 4.55 5.18
C SER A 108 5.44 3.96 3.92
N PRO A 109 5.01 4.72 2.89
CA PRO A 109 4.47 4.16 1.65
C PRO A 109 5.54 3.66 0.67
N VAL A 110 6.82 4.01 0.86
CA VAL A 110 7.90 3.71 -0.11
C VAL A 110 8.02 2.22 -0.44
N PRO A 111 7.99 1.26 0.50
CA PRO A 111 8.05 -0.16 0.17
C PRO A 111 6.89 -0.60 -0.72
N PHE A 112 5.68 -0.12 -0.47
CA PHE A 112 4.50 -0.43 -1.27
C PHE A 112 4.55 0.21 -2.66
N VAL A 113 5.03 1.44 -2.76
CA VAL A 113 5.25 2.13 -4.04
C VAL A 113 6.26 1.36 -4.89
N ALA A 114 7.42 1.02 -4.33
CA ALA A 114 8.46 0.29 -5.05
C ALA A 114 7.97 -1.09 -5.53
N ALA A 115 7.34 -1.86 -4.65
CA ALA A 115 6.81 -3.18 -5.00
C ALA A 115 5.63 -3.09 -5.97
N GLY A 116 4.77 -2.08 -5.83
CA GLY A 116 3.64 -1.82 -6.75
C GLY A 116 4.12 -1.48 -8.16
N ILE A 117 5.11 -0.60 -8.29
CA ILE A 117 5.73 -0.26 -9.59
C ILE A 117 6.34 -1.51 -10.22
N LEU A 118 7.11 -2.29 -9.45
CA LEU A 118 7.74 -3.50 -9.95
C LEU A 118 6.71 -4.52 -10.44
N GLY A 119 5.66 -4.76 -9.67
CA GLY A 119 4.60 -5.68 -10.02
C GLY A 119 3.83 -5.23 -11.27
N LEU A 120 3.42 -3.96 -11.33
CA LEU A 120 2.68 -3.40 -12.46
C LEU A 120 3.50 -3.36 -13.74
N THR A 121 4.75 -2.90 -13.70
CA THR A 121 5.61 -2.83 -14.88
C THR A 121 5.89 -4.23 -15.45
N ARG A 122 6.08 -5.23 -14.61
CA ARG A 122 6.23 -6.62 -15.04
C ARG A 122 4.94 -7.18 -15.63
N SER A 123 3.79 -6.79 -15.10
CA SER A 123 2.47 -7.23 -15.57
C SER A 123 2.10 -6.59 -16.92
N LEU A 124 2.40 -5.31 -17.12
CA LEU A 124 2.08 -4.58 -18.35
C LEU A 124 2.99 -4.91 -19.54
N ARG A 125 4.26 -5.26 -19.29
CA ARG A 125 5.20 -5.67 -20.37
C ARG A 125 4.82 -6.94 -21.13
N LYS A 126 3.71 -7.56 -20.76
CA LYS A 126 3.25 -8.86 -21.28
C LYS A 126 2.09 -8.75 -22.28
N ARG A 127 1.62 -7.55 -22.51
CA ARG A 127 0.64 -7.26 -23.56
C ARG A 127 1.35 -6.78 -24.81
#